data_94e0cec0fecc46c5675fb55b32219ddd
#
_entry.id   94e0cec0fecc46c5675fb55b32219ddd
#
_cell.length_a   1.000
_cell.length_b   1.000
_cell.length_c   1.000
_cell.angle_alpha   90.00
_cell.angle_beta   90.00
_cell.angle_gamma   90.00
#
_symmetry.space_group_name_H-M   'P 1'
#
loop_
_entity.id
_entity.type
_entity.pdbx_description
1 polymer ?
#
loop_
_entity_poly.entity_id
_entity_poly.type
_entity_poly.pdbx_seq_one_letter_code
_entity_poly.pdbx_strand_id
1 'polypeptide(L)'
;MDYNKLWKILKELGIPDHLTCLLRNLYASQEATVRTGHGTTDWFQIGKGVGQGCILSPCLFNFYAEYIMRNAGLEETQAGIKIAGRNINNLRYADDTTVMGESEEELKSLLMKVKEESEKVGLKLNI
;
A
#
# COMPACT_ATOMS: atom_id res chain seq x y z
N MET A 1 0.34 -3.76 -6.98
CA MET A 1 1.59 -3.29 -6.35
C MET A 1 2.76 -3.68 -7.24
N ASP A 2 3.60 -2.73 -7.58
CA ASP A 2 4.78 -2.91 -8.42
C ASP A 2 6.00 -3.20 -7.54
N TYR A 3 6.76 -4.26 -7.84
CA TYR A 3 7.90 -4.66 -7.02
C TYR A 3 9.04 -3.64 -7.01
N ASN A 4 9.35 -3.03 -8.14
CA ASN A 4 10.41 -2.02 -8.21
C ASN A 4 10.08 -0.80 -7.35
N LYS A 5 8.83 -0.37 -7.36
CA LYS A 5 8.35 0.70 -6.49
C LYS A 5 8.35 0.29 -5.02
N LEU A 6 7.99 -0.96 -4.72
CA LEU A 6 8.03 -1.49 -3.36
C LEU A 6 9.45 -1.46 -2.79
N TRP A 7 10.46 -1.90 -3.55
CA TRP A 7 11.86 -1.88 -3.09
C TRP A 7 12.36 -0.47 -2.82
N LYS A 8 12.00 0.46 -3.67
CA LYS A 8 12.32 1.89 -3.48
C LYS A 8 11.66 2.46 -2.22
N ILE A 9 10.41 2.14 -1.99
CA ILE A 9 9.65 2.57 -0.81
C ILE A 9 10.28 2.04 0.47
N LEU A 10 10.64 0.77 0.53
CA LEU A 10 11.30 0.15 1.68
C LEU A 10 12.63 0.83 1.99
N LYS A 11 13.40 1.17 0.97
CA LYS A 11 14.65 1.90 1.12
C LYS A 11 14.43 3.31 1.71
N GLU A 12 13.46 4.04 1.19
CA GLU A 12 13.11 5.39 1.66
C GLU A 12 12.57 5.39 3.10
N LEU A 13 11.89 4.32 3.51
CA LEU A 13 11.41 4.14 4.89
C LEU A 13 12.51 3.70 5.87
N GLY A 14 13.72 3.48 5.41
CA GLY A 14 14.86 3.14 6.26
C GLY A 14 15.05 1.65 6.52
N ILE A 15 14.41 0.77 5.74
CA ILE A 15 14.63 -0.67 5.82
C ILE A 15 16.05 -1.00 5.34
N PRO A 16 16.85 -1.78 6.13
CA PRO A 16 18.20 -2.12 5.75
C PRO A 16 18.32 -2.82 4.39
N ASP A 17 19.35 -2.49 3.61
CA ASP A 17 19.54 -2.99 2.25
C ASP A 17 19.61 -4.53 2.18
N HIS A 18 20.20 -5.19 3.18
CA HIS A 18 20.26 -6.65 3.21
C HIS A 18 18.88 -7.31 3.35
N LEU A 19 17.95 -6.70 4.11
CA LEU A 19 16.58 -7.20 4.23
C LEU A 19 15.80 -6.96 2.94
N THR A 20 15.98 -5.81 2.31
CA THR A 20 15.36 -5.50 1.00
C THR A 20 15.88 -6.47 -0.07
N CYS A 21 17.15 -6.80 -0.05
CA CYS A 21 17.74 -7.77 -0.97
C CYS A 21 17.17 -9.18 -0.77
N LEU A 22 17.00 -9.63 0.48
CA LEU A 22 16.37 -10.91 0.79
C LEU A 22 14.93 -10.98 0.28
N LEU A 23 14.15 -9.93 0.50
CA LEU A 23 12.77 -9.84 0.00
C LEU A 23 12.72 -9.83 -1.52
N ARG A 24 13.63 -9.09 -2.17
CA ARG A 24 13.74 -9.05 -3.63
C ARG A 24 14.03 -10.43 -4.19
N ASN A 25 14.95 -11.17 -3.60
CA ASN A 25 15.29 -12.53 -4.02
C ASN A 25 14.11 -13.49 -3.81
N LEU A 26 13.37 -13.34 -2.72
CA LEU A 26 12.18 -14.14 -2.43
C LEU A 26 11.08 -13.93 -3.50
N TYR A 27 10.88 -12.70 -3.96
CA TYR A 27 9.84 -12.36 -4.94
C TYR A 27 10.29 -12.50 -6.40
N ALA A 28 11.58 -12.52 -6.69
CA ALA A 28 12.11 -12.55 -8.06
C ALA A 28 11.77 -13.80 -8.85
N SER A 29 11.58 -14.93 -8.17
CA SER A 29 11.33 -16.24 -8.79
C SER A 29 10.03 -16.89 -8.31
N GLN A 30 9.07 -16.10 -7.87
CA GLN A 30 7.77 -16.61 -7.47
C GLN A 30 6.97 -17.12 -8.67
N GLU A 31 6.50 -18.34 -8.53
CA GLU A 31 5.65 -18.99 -9.51
C GLU A 31 4.37 -19.48 -8.83
N ALA A 32 3.31 -19.55 -9.59
CA ALA A 32 2.03 -20.07 -9.13
C ALA A 32 1.41 -21.00 -10.15
N THR A 33 0.54 -21.87 -9.65
CA THR A 33 -0.31 -22.74 -10.46
C THR A 33 -1.71 -22.72 -9.87
N VAL A 34 -2.72 -22.92 -10.71
CA VAL A 34 -4.12 -22.93 -10.29
C VAL A 34 -4.65 -24.35 -10.36
N ARG A 35 -5.24 -24.83 -9.26
CA ARG A 35 -5.91 -26.13 -9.20
C ARG A 35 -7.39 -25.94 -9.54
N THR A 36 -7.85 -26.66 -10.53
CA THR A 36 -9.26 -26.70 -10.94
C THR A 36 -9.81 -28.13 -10.84
N GLY A 37 -11.11 -28.30 -11.02
CA GLY A 37 -11.73 -29.65 -11.11
C GLY A 37 -11.22 -30.50 -12.28
N HIS A 38 -10.55 -29.91 -13.25
CA HIS A 38 -9.95 -30.56 -14.41
C HIS A 38 -8.44 -30.79 -14.32
N GLY A 39 -7.83 -30.47 -13.20
CA GLY A 39 -6.38 -30.57 -12.94
C GLY A 39 -5.74 -29.25 -12.56
N THR A 40 -4.42 -29.18 -12.68
CA THR A 40 -3.63 -27.96 -12.41
C THR A 40 -3.15 -27.33 -13.70
N THR A 41 -3.05 -26.00 -13.69
CA THR A 41 -2.45 -25.26 -14.80
C THR A 41 -0.93 -25.47 -14.82
N ASP A 42 -0.27 -25.08 -15.92
CA ASP A 42 1.18 -24.93 -15.92
C ASP A 42 1.61 -23.85 -14.95
N TRP A 43 2.85 -23.94 -14.48
CA TRP A 43 3.43 -22.92 -13.62
C TRP A 43 3.62 -21.61 -14.38
N PHE A 44 3.26 -20.50 -13.77
CA PHE A 44 3.46 -19.16 -14.34
C PHE A 44 4.12 -18.24 -13.31
N GLN A 45 4.90 -17.30 -13.81
CA GLN A 45 5.61 -16.35 -12.96
C GLN A 45 4.68 -15.27 -12.44
N ILE A 46 4.88 -14.89 -11.16
CA ILE A 46 4.20 -13.77 -10.54
C ILE A 46 5.08 -12.53 -10.64
N GLY A 47 4.61 -11.51 -11.35
CA GLY A 47 5.36 -10.28 -11.59
C GLY A 47 5.02 -9.11 -10.68
N LYS A 48 3.93 -9.19 -9.92
CA LYS A 48 3.45 -8.11 -9.06
C LYS A 48 2.47 -8.61 -7.98
N GLY A 49 2.24 -7.76 -6.98
CA GLY A 49 1.33 -8.05 -5.87
C GLY A 49 2.01 -8.78 -4.72
N VAL A 50 1.25 -9.09 -3.69
CA VAL A 50 1.69 -9.87 -2.53
C VAL A 50 0.81 -11.11 -2.38
N GLY A 51 1.40 -12.20 -1.87
CA GLY A 51 0.68 -13.46 -1.71
C GLY A 51 -0.39 -13.37 -0.63
N GLN A 52 -1.62 -13.75 -0.93
CA GLN A 52 -2.66 -13.90 0.09
C GLN A 52 -2.27 -15.01 1.08
N GLY A 53 -2.46 -14.74 2.36
CA GLY A 53 -2.12 -15.67 3.44
C GLY A 53 -0.63 -15.76 3.78
N CYS A 54 0.25 -15.04 3.08
CA CYS A 54 1.65 -14.92 3.45
C CYS A 54 1.81 -13.99 4.66
N ILE A 55 2.61 -14.39 5.66
CA ILE A 55 2.83 -13.61 6.89
C ILE A 55 3.43 -12.21 6.59
N LEU A 56 4.27 -12.10 5.57
CA LEU A 56 4.93 -10.85 5.20
C LEU A 56 4.03 -9.88 4.43
N SER A 57 2.98 -10.37 3.79
CA SER A 57 2.14 -9.55 2.91
C SER A 57 1.46 -8.38 3.62
N PRO A 58 0.85 -8.53 4.81
CA PRO A 58 0.29 -7.40 5.53
C PRO A 58 1.31 -6.33 5.88
N CYS A 59 2.52 -6.74 6.29
CA CYS A 59 3.61 -5.81 6.60
C CYS A 59 4.04 -5.02 5.38
N LEU A 60 4.25 -5.68 4.25
CA LEU A 60 4.66 -5.04 3.00
C LEU A 60 3.59 -4.06 2.49
N PHE A 61 2.34 -4.46 2.54
CA PHE A 61 1.23 -3.58 2.16
C PHE A 61 1.12 -2.38 3.11
N ASN A 62 1.28 -2.57 4.42
CA ASN A 62 1.25 -1.48 5.38
C ASN A 62 2.38 -0.46 5.15
N PHE A 63 3.59 -0.89 4.84
CA PHE A 63 4.68 0.00 4.46
C PHE A 63 4.35 0.79 3.20
N TYR A 64 3.76 0.14 2.23
CA TYR A 64 3.33 0.76 0.98
C TYR A 64 2.25 1.84 1.22
N ALA A 65 1.24 1.51 2.01
CA ALA A 65 0.17 2.44 2.40
C ALA A 65 0.70 3.61 3.23
N GLU A 66 1.61 3.35 4.16
CA GLU A 66 2.24 4.39 4.98
C GLU A 66 3.03 5.40 4.12
N TYR A 67 3.77 4.91 3.16
CA TYR A 67 4.49 5.76 2.21
C TYR A 67 3.53 6.68 1.43
N ILE A 68 2.42 6.15 0.93
CA ILE A 68 1.40 6.93 0.24
C ILE A 68 0.86 8.05 1.13
N MET A 69 0.50 7.71 2.37
CA MET A 69 -0.09 8.68 3.29
C MET A 69 0.90 9.77 3.71
N ARG A 70 2.16 9.43 3.92
CA ARG A 70 3.22 10.42 4.20
C ARG A 70 3.44 11.37 3.02
N ASN A 71 3.50 10.86 1.80
CA ASN A 71 3.68 11.68 0.61
C ASN A 71 2.45 12.54 0.29
N ALA A 72 1.26 12.09 0.65
CA ALA A 72 0.04 12.88 0.56
C ALA A 72 -0.02 14.01 1.61
N GLY A 73 0.90 14.01 2.60
CA GLY A 73 0.99 15.04 3.62
C GLY A 73 -0.18 15.05 4.61
N LEU A 74 -0.86 13.93 4.79
CA LEU A 74 -2.04 13.86 5.67
C LEU A 74 -1.69 14.07 7.15
N GLU A 75 -0.50 13.71 7.57
CA GLU A 75 -0.04 13.91 8.95
C GLU A 75 0.26 15.38 9.25
N GLU A 76 0.67 16.15 8.25
CA GLU A 76 1.03 17.56 8.36
C GLU A 76 -0.16 18.50 8.18
N THR A 77 -1.26 18.01 7.64
CA THR A 77 -2.46 18.82 7.42
C THR A 77 -3.27 18.97 8.71
N GLN A 78 -3.83 20.15 8.92
CA GLN A 78 -4.77 20.42 10.01
C GLN A 78 -6.22 19.99 9.66
N ALA A 79 -6.43 19.49 8.44
CA ALA A 79 -7.68 18.93 8.01
C ALA A 79 -8.05 17.67 8.82
N GLY A 80 -9.32 17.41 9.01
CA GLY A 80 -9.82 16.24 9.73
C GLY A 80 -10.69 16.60 10.93
N ILE A 81 -11.01 15.59 11.72
CA ILE A 81 -11.88 15.71 12.90
C ILE A 81 -11.02 15.66 14.16
N LYS A 82 -11.28 16.56 15.11
CA LYS A 82 -10.60 16.57 16.40
C LYS A 82 -11.21 15.57 17.37
N ILE A 83 -10.40 14.61 17.80
CA ILE A 83 -10.78 13.63 18.83
C ILE A 83 -9.72 13.65 19.94
N ALA A 84 -10.13 13.93 21.17
CA ALA A 84 -9.23 14.03 22.34
C ALA A 84 -8.00 14.94 22.09
N GLY A 85 -8.20 16.08 21.42
CA GLY A 85 -7.16 17.07 21.12
C GLY A 85 -6.22 16.68 19.96
N ARG A 86 -6.45 15.54 19.31
CA ARG A 86 -5.69 15.10 18.16
C ARG A 86 -6.52 15.24 16.88
N ASN A 87 -5.86 15.66 15.82
CA ASN A 87 -6.49 15.77 14.51
C ASN A 87 -6.44 14.42 13.79
N ILE A 88 -7.60 13.86 13.47
CA ILE A 88 -7.73 12.58 12.78
C ILE A 88 -8.39 12.82 11.44
N ASN A 89 -7.69 12.52 10.37
CA ASN A 89 -8.18 12.71 8.99
C ASN A 89 -8.27 11.42 8.19
N ASN A 90 -7.71 10.31 8.70
CA ASN A 90 -7.83 9.01 8.05
C ASN A 90 -7.83 7.88 9.08
N LEU A 91 -8.55 6.82 8.74
CA LEU A 91 -8.52 5.53 9.43
C LEU A 91 -8.24 4.45 8.39
N ARG A 92 -7.38 3.50 8.73
CA ARG A 92 -6.95 2.44 7.83
C ARG A 92 -7.15 1.07 8.46
N TYR A 93 -7.71 0.16 7.67
CA TYR A 93 -7.83 -1.25 8.01
C TYR A 93 -7.53 -2.09 6.77
N ALA A 94 -6.39 -2.78 6.76
CA ALA A 94 -5.88 -3.48 5.59
C ALA A 94 -5.82 -2.56 4.37
N ASP A 95 -6.56 -2.85 3.32
CA ASP A 95 -6.69 -2.04 2.10
C ASP A 95 -7.82 -1.00 2.15
N ASP A 96 -8.68 -1.09 3.17
CA ASP A 96 -9.74 -0.11 3.36
C ASP A 96 -9.20 1.15 4.06
N THR A 97 -9.53 2.29 3.49
CA THR A 97 -9.16 3.59 4.04
C THR A 97 -10.37 4.51 4.08
N THR A 98 -10.62 5.08 5.24
CA THR A 98 -11.64 6.11 5.43
C THR A 98 -10.95 7.47 5.60
N VAL A 99 -11.33 8.44 4.79
CA VAL A 99 -10.85 9.82 4.89
C VAL A 99 -11.93 10.65 5.56
N MET A 100 -11.54 11.51 6.50
CA MET A 100 -12.44 12.34 7.29
C MET A 100 -12.07 13.80 7.19
N GLY A 101 -13.07 14.66 7.08
CA GLY A 101 -12.92 16.11 7.04
C GLY A 101 -14.15 16.81 7.60
N GLU A 102 -14.00 18.06 8.01
CA GLU A 102 -15.08 18.89 8.54
C GLU A 102 -15.96 19.52 7.44
N SER A 103 -15.43 19.58 6.19
CA SER A 103 -16.16 20.10 5.03
C SER A 103 -15.97 19.21 3.80
N GLU A 104 -16.87 19.34 2.84
CA GLU A 104 -16.80 18.62 1.57
C GLU A 104 -15.55 18.99 0.77
N GLU A 105 -15.16 20.27 0.78
CA GLU A 105 -13.97 20.77 0.08
C GLU A 105 -12.70 20.20 0.69
N GLU A 106 -12.62 20.16 2.02
CA GLU A 106 -11.52 19.54 2.74
C GLU A 106 -11.41 18.05 2.43
N LEU A 107 -12.53 17.34 2.44
CA LEU A 107 -12.60 15.93 2.12
C LEU A 107 -12.14 15.64 0.68
N LYS A 108 -12.59 16.44 -0.28
CA LYS A 108 -12.16 16.35 -1.68
C LYS A 108 -10.66 16.58 -1.83
N SER A 109 -10.12 17.58 -1.14
CA SER A 109 -8.69 17.90 -1.17
C SER A 109 -7.85 16.75 -0.64
N LEU A 110 -8.23 16.15 0.49
CA LEU A 110 -7.56 14.99 1.06
C LEU A 110 -7.61 13.78 0.12
N LEU A 111 -8.78 13.50 -0.43
CA LEU A 111 -9.00 12.38 -1.34
C LEU A 111 -8.17 12.52 -2.63
N MET A 112 -8.09 13.73 -3.19
CA MET A 112 -7.28 13.99 -4.38
C MET A 112 -5.80 13.78 -4.14
N LYS A 113 -5.26 14.21 -2.99
CA LYS A 113 -3.88 13.97 -2.61
C LYS A 113 -3.57 12.48 -2.49
N VAL A 114 -4.43 11.72 -1.81
CA VAL A 114 -4.26 10.27 -1.65
C VAL A 114 -4.34 9.58 -3.00
N LYS A 115 -5.28 9.97 -3.86
CA LYS A 115 -5.43 9.43 -5.21
C LYS A 115 -4.17 9.64 -6.04
N GLU A 116 -3.66 10.85 -6.08
CA GLU A 116 -2.46 11.20 -6.84
C GLU A 116 -1.24 10.39 -6.38
N GLU A 117 -0.99 10.31 -5.07
CA GLU A 117 0.13 9.54 -4.54
C GLU A 117 -0.03 8.03 -4.75
N SER A 118 -1.25 7.51 -4.66
CA SER A 118 -1.53 6.10 -4.93
C SER A 118 -1.25 5.73 -6.38
N GLU A 119 -1.66 6.57 -7.33
CA GLU A 119 -1.43 6.35 -8.76
C GLU A 119 0.06 6.40 -9.12
N LYS A 120 0.84 7.26 -8.48
CA LYS A 120 2.31 7.32 -8.67
C LYS A 120 2.99 6.00 -8.33
N VAL A 121 2.47 5.25 -7.39
CA VAL A 121 3.03 3.97 -6.95
C VAL A 121 2.27 2.75 -7.49
N GLY A 122 1.37 2.95 -8.42
CA GLY A 122 0.69 1.88 -9.15
C GLY A 122 -0.50 1.26 -8.43
N LEU A 123 -1.07 1.94 -7.43
CA LEU A 123 -2.34 1.56 -6.82
C LEU A 123 -3.48 2.43 -7.34
N LYS A 124 -4.59 1.80 -7.68
CA LYS A 124 -5.83 2.48 -8.04
C LYS A 124 -6.76 2.53 -6.84
N LEU A 125 -7.31 3.70 -6.56
CA LEU A 125 -8.40 3.82 -5.60
C LEU A 125 -9.69 3.26 -6.20
N ASN A 126 -10.36 2.43 -5.43
CA ASN A 126 -11.73 2.01 -5.67
C ASN A 126 -12.62 2.75 -4.67
N ILE A 127 -13.42 3.64 -5.19
CA ILE A 127 -14.28 4.52 -4.39
C ILE A 127 -15.72 4.03 -4.49
#